data_86b01e78b602090475625a9d9bdc3680
#
_entry.id   86b01e78b602090475625a9d9bdc3680
#
_cell.length_a   1.000
_cell.length_b   1.000
_cell.length_c   1.000
_cell.angle_alpha   90.00
_cell.angle_beta   90.00
_cell.angle_gamma   90.00
#
_symmetry.space_group_name_H-M   'P 1'
#
loop_
_entity.id
_entity.type
_entity.pdbx_description
1 polymer ?
#
loop_
_entity_poly.entity_id
_entity_poly.type
_entity_poly.pdbx_seq_one_letter_code
_entity_poly.pdbx_strand_id
1 'polypeptide(L)'
;MAFESFEQIVQVCQEKSVSFAEAVIGEDMKDRLVTREATLEKMRYIWNSMLEAGRSYDENRISTSGLVGGDGGRMSHYADSGHTLCGDRMSRVIAQALQMGESNACMKRIVAAPTAGACGVLPAVLIPLDRKSTRLNS
;
A
#
# COMPACT_ATOMS: atom_id res chain seq x y z
N MET A 1 -23.10 -6.57 -2.52
CA MET A 1 -22.75 -5.62 -1.46
C MET A 1 -21.56 -6.16 -0.70
N ALA A 2 -20.55 -5.35 -0.47
CA ALA A 2 -19.38 -5.79 0.29
C ALA A 2 -19.79 -6.25 1.70
N PHE A 3 -18.97 -7.08 2.32
CA PHE A 3 -19.20 -7.53 3.70
C PHE A 3 -19.44 -6.34 4.65
N GLU A 4 -20.39 -6.47 5.56
CA GLU A 4 -20.73 -5.43 6.53
C GLU A 4 -19.91 -5.55 7.83
N SER A 5 -19.33 -6.73 8.09
CA SER A 5 -18.51 -6.98 9.27
C SER A 5 -17.44 -8.04 9.03
N PHE A 6 -16.40 -8.07 9.90
CA PHE A 6 -15.40 -9.11 9.89
C PHE A 6 -15.97 -10.50 10.22
N GLU A 7 -16.99 -10.55 11.09
CA GLU A 7 -17.65 -11.80 11.42
C GLU A 7 -18.27 -12.46 10.19
N GLN A 8 -18.92 -11.68 9.32
CA GLN A 8 -19.46 -12.20 8.06
C GLN A 8 -18.35 -12.80 7.16
N ILE A 9 -17.18 -12.17 7.08
CA ILE A 9 -16.07 -12.71 6.30
C ILE A 9 -15.59 -14.03 6.90
N VAL A 10 -15.40 -14.08 8.23
CA VAL A 10 -14.98 -15.30 8.93
C VAL A 10 -16.00 -16.42 8.74
N GLN A 11 -17.29 -16.12 8.87
CA GLN A 11 -18.36 -17.08 8.64
C GLN A 11 -18.32 -17.65 7.22
N VAL A 12 -18.19 -16.80 6.18
CA VAL A 12 -18.10 -17.26 4.79
C VAL A 12 -16.85 -18.11 4.56
N CYS A 13 -15.72 -17.75 5.16
CA CYS A 13 -14.49 -18.53 5.08
C CYS A 13 -14.70 -19.94 5.68
N GLN A 14 -15.37 -20.04 6.82
CA GLN A 14 -15.65 -21.30 7.49
C GLN A 14 -16.66 -22.16 6.71
N GLU A 15 -17.81 -21.58 6.33
CA GLU A 15 -18.87 -22.29 5.62
C GLU A 15 -18.41 -22.84 4.26
N LYS A 16 -17.60 -22.08 3.54
CA LYS A 16 -17.11 -22.46 2.20
C LYS A 16 -15.74 -23.14 2.22
N SER A 17 -15.08 -23.22 3.37
CA SER A 17 -13.72 -23.74 3.52
C SER A 17 -12.73 -23.04 2.55
N VAL A 18 -12.82 -21.70 2.43
CA VAL A 18 -11.98 -20.89 1.56
C VAL A 18 -11.13 -19.92 2.36
N SER A 19 -10.03 -19.43 1.75
CA SER A 19 -9.21 -18.39 2.35
C SER A 19 -9.93 -17.04 2.37
N PHE A 20 -9.46 -16.13 3.23
CA PHE A 20 -9.92 -14.73 3.26
C PHE A 20 -9.88 -14.08 1.87
N ALA A 21 -8.77 -14.26 1.15
CA ALA A 21 -8.63 -13.69 -0.20
C ALA A 21 -9.69 -14.23 -1.17
N GLU A 22 -9.96 -15.54 -1.14
CA GLU A 22 -10.99 -16.16 -1.99
C GLU A 22 -12.40 -15.70 -1.62
N ALA A 23 -12.69 -15.52 -0.33
CA ALA A 23 -13.98 -14.98 0.11
C ALA A 23 -14.20 -13.56 -0.43
N VAL A 24 -13.18 -12.69 -0.34
CA VAL A 24 -13.25 -11.30 -0.83
C VAL A 24 -13.36 -11.26 -2.36
N ILE A 25 -12.57 -12.07 -3.08
CA ILE A 25 -12.65 -12.16 -4.55
C ILE A 25 -14.07 -12.62 -4.96
N GLY A 26 -14.60 -13.64 -4.30
CA GLY A 26 -15.92 -14.15 -4.61
C GLY A 26 -17.03 -13.12 -4.40
N GLU A 27 -16.89 -12.26 -3.40
CA GLU A 27 -17.87 -11.19 -3.17
C GLU A 27 -17.73 -10.04 -4.18
N ASP A 28 -16.49 -9.62 -4.51
CA ASP A 28 -16.26 -8.61 -5.55
C ASP A 28 -16.81 -9.07 -6.92
N MET A 29 -16.64 -10.34 -7.26
CA MET A 29 -17.20 -10.92 -8.48
C MET A 29 -18.72 -10.81 -8.54
N LYS A 30 -19.41 -11.07 -7.43
CA LYS A 30 -20.87 -10.97 -7.36
C LYS A 30 -21.35 -9.53 -7.40
N ASP A 31 -20.74 -8.67 -6.60
CA ASP A 31 -21.16 -7.27 -6.45
C ASP A 31 -20.98 -6.49 -7.77
N ARG A 32 -19.90 -6.74 -8.48
CA ARG A 32 -19.57 -6.10 -9.74
C ARG A 32 -20.01 -6.84 -11.00
N LEU A 33 -20.54 -8.04 -10.86
CA LEU A 33 -20.94 -8.92 -11.98
C LEU A 33 -19.79 -9.15 -12.96
N VAL A 34 -18.60 -9.43 -12.46
CA VAL A 34 -17.38 -9.64 -13.23
C VAL A 34 -16.78 -11.03 -13.03
N THR A 35 -15.86 -11.43 -13.89
CA THR A 35 -15.12 -12.68 -13.75
C THR A 35 -14.01 -12.54 -12.69
N ARG A 36 -13.47 -13.68 -12.24
CA ARG A 36 -12.30 -13.75 -11.35
C ARG A 36 -11.09 -13.06 -11.98
N GLU A 37 -10.85 -13.32 -13.25
CA GLU A 37 -9.75 -12.73 -14.00
C GLU A 37 -9.82 -11.20 -14.01
N ALA A 38 -11.01 -10.64 -14.26
CA ALA A 38 -11.23 -9.19 -14.25
C ALA A 38 -11.00 -8.58 -12.86
N THR A 39 -11.43 -9.26 -11.78
CA THR A 39 -11.16 -8.85 -10.40
C THR A 39 -9.66 -8.83 -10.10
N LEU A 40 -8.94 -9.89 -10.45
CA LEU A 40 -7.49 -9.98 -10.24
C LEU A 40 -6.72 -8.97 -11.09
N GLU A 41 -7.11 -8.74 -12.33
CA GLU A 41 -6.49 -7.75 -13.22
C GLU A 41 -6.63 -6.34 -12.66
N LYS A 42 -7.82 -5.97 -12.16
CA LYS A 42 -8.04 -4.69 -11.49
C LYS A 42 -7.16 -4.55 -10.26
N MET A 43 -7.02 -5.59 -9.44
CA MET A 43 -6.17 -5.57 -8.26
C MET A 43 -4.68 -5.42 -8.64
N ARG A 44 -4.21 -6.12 -9.68
CA ARG A 44 -2.86 -5.96 -10.21
C ARG A 44 -2.60 -4.54 -10.71
N TYR A 45 -3.57 -3.95 -11.41
CA TYR A 45 -3.46 -2.57 -11.86
C TYR A 45 -3.30 -1.58 -10.70
N ILE A 46 -4.13 -1.72 -9.64
CA ILE A 46 -4.05 -0.89 -8.43
C ILE A 46 -2.69 -1.08 -7.74
N TRP A 47 -2.25 -2.33 -7.57
CA TRP A 47 -0.98 -2.64 -6.95
C TRP A 47 0.22 -2.07 -7.73
N ASN A 48 0.25 -2.25 -9.02
CA ASN A 48 1.30 -1.68 -9.88
C ASN A 48 1.31 -0.15 -9.82
N SER A 49 0.14 0.48 -9.75
CA SER A 49 0.03 1.93 -9.59
C SER A 49 0.58 2.41 -8.23
N MET A 50 0.38 1.64 -7.15
CA MET A 50 0.97 1.92 -5.84
C MET A 50 2.50 1.78 -5.86
N LEU A 51 3.02 0.72 -6.50
CA LEU A 51 4.46 0.52 -6.67
C LEU A 51 5.11 1.65 -7.47
N GLU A 52 4.48 2.07 -8.56
CA GLU A 52 4.95 3.18 -9.39
C GLU A 52 4.95 4.50 -8.61
N ALA A 53 3.87 4.78 -7.87
CA ALA A 53 3.79 5.95 -7.01
C ALA A 53 4.93 5.98 -5.98
N GLY A 54 5.20 4.84 -5.31
CA GLY A 54 6.30 4.72 -4.35
C GLY A 54 7.69 4.88 -4.98
N ARG A 55 7.88 4.36 -6.20
CA ARG A 55 9.17 4.50 -6.94
C ARG A 55 9.41 5.89 -7.51
N SER A 56 8.35 6.63 -7.77
CA SER A 56 8.41 7.98 -8.34
C SER A 56 8.68 9.07 -7.31
N TYR A 57 8.89 8.72 -6.03
CA TYR A 57 9.23 9.69 -4.99
C TYR A 57 10.50 10.47 -5.37
N ASP A 58 10.50 11.76 -5.06
CA ASP A 58 11.62 12.67 -5.32
C ASP A 58 11.87 13.48 -4.05
N GLU A 59 12.99 13.22 -3.39
CA GLU A 59 13.37 13.84 -2.12
C GLU A 59 13.69 15.34 -2.23
N ASN A 60 13.96 15.82 -3.44
CA ASN A 60 14.27 17.23 -3.68
C ASN A 60 13.02 18.07 -3.97
N ARG A 61 11.86 17.41 -4.11
CA ARG A 61 10.63 18.11 -4.42
C ARG A 61 9.99 18.67 -3.17
N ILE A 62 9.64 19.94 -3.22
CA ILE A 62 8.95 20.66 -2.14
C ILE A 62 7.55 21.06 -2.62
N SER A 63 6.58 20.98 -1.70
CA SER A 63 5.20 21.38 -1.97
C SER A 63 5.12 22.88 -2.33
N THR A 64 4.05 23.28 -3.02
CA THR A 64 3.81 24.67 -3.43
C THR A 64 3.81 25.64 -2.24
N SER A 65 3.39 25.17 -1.05
CA SER A 65 3.43 25.95 0.19
C SER A 65 4.83 26.12 0.78
N GLY A 66 5.82 25.34 0.33
CA GLY A 66 7.16 25.31 0.90
C GLY A 66 7.28 24.56 2.24
N LEU A 67 6.18 23.97 2.75
CA LEU A 67 6.12 23.39 4.10
C LEU A 67 6.39 21.87 4.14
N VAL A 68 6.28 21.19 3.02
CA VAL A 68 6.36 19.72 2.95
C VAL A 68 7.35 19.30 1.88
N GLY A 69 8.27 18.40 2.23
CA GLY A 69 9.23 17.78 1.32
C GLY A 69 10.56 17.44 1.98
N GLY A 70 11.17 16.34 1.55
CA GLY A 70 12.50 15.89 1.95
C GLY A 70 12.57 15.05 3.24
N ASP A 71 11.52 14.99 4.05
CA ASP A 71 11.52 14.19 5.29
C ASP A 71 11.52 12.70 5.00
N GLY A 72 10.79 12.28 3.98
CA GLY A 72 10.77 10.89 3.52
C GLY A 72 12.14 10.41 3.02
N GLY A 73 12.90 11.29 2.36
CA GLY A 73 14.29 11.03 1.97
C GLY A 73 15.20 10.90 3.18
N ARG A 74 15.17 11.88 4.11
CA ARG A 74 15.93 11.84 5.37
C ARG A 74 15.64 10.58 6.18
N MET A 75 14.37 10.19 6.29
CA MET A 75 14.00 8.97 7.00
C MET A 75 14.48 7.70 6.29
N SER A 76 14.52 7.69 4.95
CA SER A 76 15.06 6.58 4.18
C SER A 76 16.57 6.43 4.42
N HIS A 77 17.33 7.53 4.38
CA HIS A 77 18.77 7.53 4.69
C HIS A 77 19.04 7.07 6.13
N TYR A 78 18.21 7.50 7.09
CA TYR A 78 18.29 7.02 8.47
C TYR A 78 18.01 5.51 8.57
N ALA A 79 17.01 4.99 7.86
CA ALA A 79 16.73 3.56 7.80
C ALA A 79 17.90 2.76 7.23
N ASP A 80 18.59 3.31 6.23
CA ASP A 80 19.74 2.67 5.58
C ASP A 80 21.01 2.69 6.44
N SER A 81 21.10 3.55 7.47
CA SER A 81 22.24 3.62 8.39
C SER A 81 22.42 2.36 9.25
N GLY A 82 21.37 1.54 9.40
CA GLY A 82 21.39 0.33 10.21
C GLY A 82 21.32 0.56 11.73
N HIS A 83 21.32 1.80 12.19
CA HIS A 83 21.29 2.18 13.62
C HIS A 83 19.96 2.82 14.04
N THR A 84 18.85 2.22 13.64
CA THR A 84 17.53 2.79 13.86
C THR A 84 16.92 2.37 15.19
N LEU A 85 16.25 3.30 15.89
CA LEU A 85 15.59 3.03 17.18
C LEU A 85 14.43 2.05 17.06
N CYS A 86 13.68 2.08 15.93
CA CYS A 86 12.51 1.23 15.72
C CYS A 86 12.83 -0.07 14.96
N GLY A 87 14.11 -0.32 14.66
CA GLY A 87 14.54 -1.42 13.82
C GLY A 87 14.29 -1.16 12.31
N ASP A 88 14.98 -1.91 11.47
CA ASP A 88 15.00 -1.72 10.00
C ASP A 88 13.59 -1.71 9.38
N ARG A 89 12.76 -2.68 9.74
CA ARG A 89 11.43 -2.83 9.12
C ARG A 89 10.52 -1.62 9.39
N MET A 90 10.41 -1.21 10.65
CA MET A 90 9.53 -0.09 11.01
C MET A 90 10.06 1.22 10.44
N SER A 91 11.36 1.42 10.43
CA SER A 91 11.98 2.61 9.85
C SER A 91 11.69 2.74 8.34
N ARG A 92 11.68 1.62 7.60
CA ARG A 92 11.29 1.61 6.18
C ARG A 92 9.80 1.88 5.98
N VAL A 93 8.94 1.36 6.85
CA VAL A 93 7.50 1.66 6.81
C VAL A 93 7.27 3.16 7.04
N ILE A 94 7.94 3.76 8.03
CA ILE A 94 7.85 5.20 8.32
C ILE A 94 8.36 6.01 7.12
N ALA A 95 9.51 5.66 6.56
CA ALA A 95 10.06 6.33 5.39
C ALA A 95 9.08 6.30 4.21
N GLN A 96 8.52 5.13 3.91
CA GLN A 96 7.55 4.98 2.82
C GLN A 96 6.26 5.77 3.06
N ALA A 97 5.79 5.83 4.32
CA ALA A 97 4.60 6.62 4.68
C ALA A 97 4.84 8.12 4.43
N LEU A 98 5.99 8.65 4.89
CA LEU A 98 6.39 10.04 4.66
C LEU A 98 6.53 10.34 3.15
N GLN A 99 7.20 9.49 2.40
CA GLN A 99 7.37 9.63 0.94
C GLN A 99 6.05 9.71 0.20
N MET A 100 5.07 8.90 0.59
CA MET A 100 3.73 8.94 -0.02
C MET A 100 2.97 10.21 0.37
N GLY A 101 3.05 10.63 1.64
CA GLY A 101 2.46 11.87 2.12
C GLY A 101 3.03 13.11 1.41
N GLU A 102 4.35 13.17 1.26
CA GLU A 102 5.05 14.23 0.53
C GLU A 102 4.70 14.23 -0.97
N SER A 103 4.63 13.04 -1.58
CA SER A 103 4.19 12.89 -2.98
C SER A 103 2.79 13.47 -3.17
N ASN A 104 1.86 13.17 -2.26
CA ASN A 104 0.51 13.73 -2.27
C ASN A 104 0.53 15.27 -2.13
N ALA A 105 1.26 15.80 -1.15
CA ALA A 105 1.39 17.24 -0.93
C ALA A 105 2.05 17.97 -2.12
N CYS A 106 2.91 17.29 -2.86
CA CYS A 106 3.58 17.79 -4.06
C CYS A 106 2.78 17.54 -5.36
N MET A 107 1.50 17.20 -5.26
CA MET A 107 0.59 16.98 -6.40
C MET A 107 1.06 15.87 -7.36
N LYS A 108 1.78 14.86 -6.85
CA LYS A 108 2.14 13.67 -7.61
C LYS A 108 0.99 12.67 -7.62
N ARG A 109 1.02 11.76 -8.57
CA ARG A 109 0.06 10.66 -8.64
C ARG A 109 0.18 9.76 -7.40
N ILE A 110 -0.94 9.53 -6.74
CA ILE A 110 -1.10 8.59 -5.62
C ILE A 110 -2.28 7.66 -5.89
N VAL A 111 -2.37 6.58 -5.13
CA VAL A 111 -3.55 5.70 -5.14
C VAL A 111 -4.36 5.95 -3.88
N ALA A 112 -5.60 6.40 -4.04
CA ALA A 112 -6.54 6.53 -2.93
C ALA A 112 -6.99 5.13 -2.47
N ALA A 113 -6.67 4.75 -1.22
CA ALA A 113 -7.02 3.46 -0.68
C ALA A 113 -7.25 3.52 0.85
N PRO A 114 -8.48 3.71 1.32
CA PRO A 114 -9.71 4.00 0.56
C PRO A 114 -9.88 5.47 0.15
N THR A 115 -9.11 6.39 0.73
CA THR A 115 -9.21 7.84 0.48
C THR A 115 -7.85 8.44 0.10
N ALA A 116 -7.84 9.64 -0.49
CA ALA A 116 -6.60 10.37 -0.79
C ALA A 116 -5.80 10.68 0.49
N GLY A 117 -6.45 10.98 1.61
CA GLY A 117 -5.78 11.21 2.90
C GLY A 117 -5.12 9.96 3.49
N ALA A 118 -5.60 8.76 3.13
CA ALA A 118 -5.03 7.49 3.56
C ALA A 118 -4.06 6.87 2.53
N CYS A 119 -3.69 7.58 1.48
CA CYS A 119 -2.87 7.08 0.36
C CYS A 119 -1.50 6.52 0.77
N GLY A 120 -0.97 6.93 1.92
CA GLY A 120 0.30 6.46 2.46
C GLY A 120 0.20 5.15 3.23
N VAL A 121 -0.97 4.77 3.74
CA VAL A 121 -1.11 3.65 4.70
C VAL A 121 -0.78 2.30 4.06
N LEU A 122 -1.49 1.92 3.01
CA LEU A 122 -1.27 0.63 2.35
C LEU A 122 0.11 0.53 1.68
N PRO A 123 0.56 1.51 0.88
CA PRO A 123 1.88 1.48 0.29
C PRO A 123 3.00 1.42 1.33
N ALA A 124 2.88 2.13 2.45
CA ALA A 124 3.88 2.15 3.51
C ALA A 124 4.13 0.75 4.12
N VAL A 125 3.07 -0.04 4.27
CA VAL A 125 3.18 -1.39 4.83
C VAL A 125 3.53 -2.41 3.75
N LEU A 126 2.84 -2.38 2.61
CA LEU A 126 2.91 -3.42 1.59
C LEU A 126 4.19 -3.36 0.75
N ILE A 127 4.69 -2.16 0.39
CA ILE A 127 5.89 -2.04 -0.45
C ILE A 127 7.15 -2.58 0.24
N PRO A 128 7.45 -2.25 1.51
CA PRO A 128 8.58 -2.86 2.22
C PRO A 128 8.44 -4.36 2.43
N LEU A 129 7.21 -4.88 2.59
CA LEU A 129 6.94 -6.32 2.71
C LEU A 129 7.24 -7.06 1.42
N ASP A 130 6.78 -6.55 0.28
CA ASP A 130 6.98 -7.13 -1.03
C ASP A 130 8.48 -7.23 -1.39
N ARG A 131 9.25 -6.18 -1.12
CA ARG A 131 10.72 -6.18 -1.30
C ARG A 131 11.43 -7.26 -0.49
N LYS A 132 10.93 -7.58 0.72
CA LYS A 132 11.49 -8.66 1.54
C LYS A 132 11.13 -10.04 0.98
N SER A 133 9.90 -10.23 0.54
CA SER A 133 9.44 -11.46 -0.08
C SER A 133 10.26 -11.82 -1.32
N THR A 134 10.54 -10.83 -2.17
CA THR A 134 11.36 -11.00 -3.38
C THR A 134 12.81 -11.40 -3.06
N ARG A 135 13.39 -10.87 -1.96
CA ARG A 135 14.77 -11.22 -1.53
C ARG A 135 14.90 -12.61 -0.90
N LEU A 136 13.82 -13.16 -0.34
CA LEU A 136 13.83 -14.49 0.26
C LEU A 136 13.66 -15.60 -0.78
N ASN A 137 13.19 -15.27 -1.98
CA ASN A 137 12.93 -16.20 -3.09
C ASN A 137 14.00 -16.11 -4.19
N SER A 138 15.06 -15.32 -4.00
CA SER A 138 16.25 -15.20 -4.85
C SER A 138 17.47 -15.73 -4.14
#